data_7c48815bd672d91aa93bcb9ba45d3866
#
_entry.id   7c48815bd672d91aa93bcb9ba45d3866
#
_cell.length_a   1.000
_cell.length_b   1.000
_cell.length_c   1.000
_cell.angle_alpha   90.00
_cell.angle_beta   90.00
_cell.angle_gamma   90.00
#
_symmetry.space_group_name_H-M   'P 1'
#
loop_
_entity.id
_entity.type
_entity.pdbx_description
1 polymer ?
#
loop_
_entity_poly.entity_id
_entity_poly.type
_entity_poly.pdbx_seq_one_letter_code
_entity_poly.pdbx_strand_id
1 'polypeptide(L)'
;IMNNWVKKQADFCIVGKKGVRDNLQIAVALLGYRQEKAGEEIIECLKHQFADGHAVLTWYPYDDTRYSDQPFWIVWAVCELIKETGDFSILEQKVSWQDGGEATVLEHVKAAVRRLIEDKGENGLVKIRFADWNDALNVTDDPEAETVMLSHQFCLALRELRRLMERIGEEDYAEFLGQEYETLKAAINEKAWDGEWYARALSRKGNIGAKDSPGSKIYLNAQTWAVLADVAEGTRLSAVLAAVDSMEQDFGFPLNMPPYPAYDPHVGRMSGMLPGLFENGGVYCHATGFKILMDCKCGRGTKALETLKKIMPDSGKNPSSRSGAEPYVFTNCYSTNSGYYGKSYQSWPTGTSAWSMMGLYEG
;
A
#
# COMPACT_ATOMS: atom_id res chain seq x y z
N ILE A 1 -4.42 0.73 -25.23
CA ILE A 1 -4.69 -0.06 -24.02
C ILE A 1 -5.06 0.88 -22.87
N MET A 2 -4.16 1.81 -22.49
CA MET A 2 -4.32 2.66 -21.29
C MET A 2 -5.66 3.44 -21.26
N ASN A 3 -6.03 4.13 -22.32
CA ASN A 3 -7.23 4.97 -22.32
C ASN A 3 -8.57 4.23 -22.27
N ASN A 4 -8.60 2.97 -22.70
CA ASN A 4 -9.85 2.21 -22.78
C ASN A 4 -9.90 1.06 -21.77
N TRP A 5 -8.93 0.15 -21.85
CA TRP A 5 -8.99 -1.10 -21.10
C TRP A 5 -8.62 -0.93 -19.63
N VAL A 6 -7.63 -0.09 -19.31
CA VAL A 6 -7.23 0.15 -17.91
C VAL A 6 -8.36 0.79 -17.12
N LYS A 7 -9.03 1.81 -17.70
CA LYS A 7 -10.21 2.43 -17.07
C LYS A 7 -11.35 1.41 -16.87
N LYS A 8 -11.63 0.58 -17.88
CA LYS A 8 -12.64 -0.48 -17.76
C LYS A 8 -12.24 -1.54 -16.73
N GLN A 9 -10.96 -1.86 -16.60
CA GLN A 9 -10.51 -2.77 -15.56
C GLN A 9 -10.66 -2.16 -14.17
N ALA A 10 -10.34 -0.89 -13.98
CA ALA A 10 -10.59 -0.18 -12.72
C ALA A 10 -12.10 -0.10 -12.41
N ASP A 11 -12.94 0.24 -13.37
CA ASP A 11 -14.41 0.19 -13.24
C ASP A 11 -14.93 -1.21 -12.88
N PHE A 12 -14.36 -2.26 -13.47
CA PHE A 12 -14.68 -3.65 -13.13
C PHE A 12 -14.28 -3.98 -11.69
N CYS A 13 -13.07 -3.57 -11.28
CA CYS A 13 -12.57 -3.85 -9.94
C CYS A 13 -13.43 -3.17 -8.86
N ILE A 14 -13.86 -1.92 -9.06
CA ILE A 14 -14.68 -1.22 -8.05
C ILE A 14 -16.07 -1.84 -7.88
N VAL A 15 -16.63 -2.44 -8.93
CA VAL A 15 -17.90 -3.15 -8.87
C VAL A 15 -17.72 -4.56 -8.31
N GLY A 16 -16.66 -5.24 -8.72
CA GLY A 16 -16.39 -6.64 -8.36
C GLY A 16 -15.77 -6.84 -6.98
N LYS A 17 -15.07 -5.83 -6.46
CA LYS A 17 -14.51 -5.83 -5.11
C LYS A 17 -15.50 -5.25 -4.12
N LYS A 18 -15.53 -5.81 -2.90
CA LYS A 18 -16.37 -5.35 -1.79
C LYS A 18 -15.56 -5.34 -0.51
N GLY A 19 -14.37 -4.78 -0.58
CA GLY A 19 -13.41 -4.66 0.52
C GLY A 19 -12.95 -3.22 0.70
N VAL A 20 -12.85 -2.77 1.95
CA VAL A 20 -12.54 -1.37 2.28
C VAL A 20 -11.21 -0.95 1.64
N ARG A 21 -10.12 -1.68 1.91
CA ARG A 21 -8.80 -1.40 1.35
C ARG A 21 -8.79 -1.37 -0.17
N ASP A 22 -9.38 -2.40 -0.80
CA ASP A 22 -9.37 -2.54 -2.26
C ASP A 22 -10.15 -1.41 -2.93
N ASN A 23 -11.38 -1.15 -2.45
CA ASN A 23 -12.25 -0.14 -3.05
C ASN A 23 -11.70 1.28 -2.85
N LEU A 24 -11.12 1.60 -1.69
CA LEU A 24 -10.51 2.91 -1.46
C LEU A 24 -9.36 3.20 -2.42
N GLN A 25 -8.45 2.24 -2.65
CA GLN A 25 -7.35 2.41 -3.60
C GLN A 25 -7.84 2.61 -5.04
N ILE A 26 -8.88 1.86 -5.43
CA ILE A 26 -9.46 2.00 -6.76
C ILE A 26 -10.23 3.31 -6.88
N ALA A 27 -10.98 3.72 -5.86
CA ALA A 27 -11.73 4.97 -5.84
C ALA A 27 -10.79 6.17 -6.03
N VAL A 28 -9.63 6.20 -5.36
CA VAL A 28 -8.64 7.27 -5.56
C VAL A 28 -8.18 7.33 -7.02
N ALA A 29 -7.93 6.20 -7.67
CA ALA A 29 -7.56 6.20 -9.08
C ALA A 29 -8.70 6.70 -10.01
N LEU A 30 -9.97 6.57 -9.60
CA LEU A 30 -11.11 7.10 -10.34
C LEU A 30 -11.22 8.62 -10.25
N LEU A 31 -10.64 9.27 -9.26
CA LEU A 31 -10.70 10.72 -9.07
C LEU A 31 -10.27 11.47 -10.34
N GLY A 32 -9.27 10.99 -11.05
CA GLY A 32 -8.76 11.61 -12.28
C GLY A 32 -9.74 11.60 -13.47
N TYR A 33 -10.88 10.85 -13.40
CA TYR A 33 -11.83 10.78 -14.53
C TYR A 33 -13.29 10.50 -14.16
N ARG A 34 -13.60 10.15 -12.91
CA ARG A 34 -14.95 9.84 -12.39
C ARG A 34 -15.09 10.28 -10.92
N GLN A 35 -14.86 11.54 -10.64
CA GLN A 35 -14.81 12.11 -9.30
C GLN A 35 -16.05 11.80 -8.46
N GLU A 36 -17.27 11.99 -9.03
CA GLU A 36 -18.54 11.71 -8.34
C GLU A 36 -18.60 10.24 -7.88
N LYS A 37 -18.29 9.30 -8.79
CA LYS A 37 -18.26 7.87 -8.47
C LYS A 37 -17.21 7.52 -7.43
N ALA A 38 -16.05 8.15 -7.50
CA ALA A 38 -14.98 7.96 -6.52
C ALA A 38 -15.44 8.42 -5.12
N GLY A 39 -16.07 9.59 -5.02
CA GLY A 39 -16.64 10.10 -3.76
C GLY A 39 -17.69 9.17 -3.19
N GLU A 40 -18.65 8.69 -4.00
CA GLU A 40 -19.67 7.71 -3.58
C GLU A 40 -19.04 6.45 -2.99
N GLU A 41 -18.01 5.89 -3.65
CA GLU A 41 -17.35 4.67 -3.18
C GLU A 41 -16.55 4.88 -1.90
N ILE A 42 -15.89 6.05 -1.75
CA ILE A 42 -15.19 6.39 -0.50
C ILE A 42 -16.19 6.47 0.65
N ILE A 43 -17.32 7.17 0.46
CA ILE A 43 -18.37 7.26 1.49
C ILE A 43 -18.99 5.88 1.78
N GLU A 44 -19.17 5.04 0.76
CA GLU A 44 -19.63 3.66 0.98
C GLU A 44 -18.66 2.87 1.85
N CYS A 45 -17.35 2.96 1.60
CA CYS A 45 -16.33 2.29 2.41
C CYS A 45 -16.38 2.73 3.89
N LEU A 46 -16.64 4.03 4.16
CA LEU A 46 -16.73 4.53 5.53
C LEU A 46 -17.86 3.89 6.33
N LYS A 47 -18.97 3.48 5.70
CA LYS A 47 -20.07 2.75 6.37
C LYS A 47 -19.64 1.39 6.92
N HIS A 48 -18.50 0.89 6.49
CA HIS A 48 -17.93 -0.38 6.89
C HIS A 48 -16.74 -0.23 7.87
N GLN A 49 -16.57 0.98 8.39
CA GLN A 49 -15.64 1.28 9.49
C GLN A 49 -16.37 1.17 10.83
N PHE A 50 -15.71 0.59 11.83
CA PHE A 50 -16.16 0.55 13.21
C PHE A 50 -15.81 1.85 13.95
N ALA A 51 -16.56 2.19 15.00
CA ALA A 51 -16.29 3.38 15.82
C ALA A 51 -14.91 3.36 16.52
N ASP A 52 -14.30 2.18 16.69
CA ASP A 52 -12.94 2.02 17.20
C ASP A 52 -11.84 2.33 16.16
N GLY A 53 -12.23 2.71 14.94
CA GLY A 53 -11.33 3.09 13.84
C GLY A 53 -10.89 1.97 12.91
N HIS A 54 -11.12 0.70 13.25
CA HIS A 54 -10.93 -0.43 12.32
C HIS A 54 -12.01 -0.45 11.24
N ALA A 55 -11.80 -1.26 10.19
CA ALA A 55 -12.80 -1.54 9.18
C ALA A 55 -12.84 -3.03 8.84
N VAL A 56 -13.95 -3.48 8.26
CA VAL A 56 -14.06 -4.85 7.74
C VAL A 56 -13.07 -5.07 6.60
N LEU A 57 -12.60 -6.29 6.43
CA LEU A 57 -11.81 -6.66 5.24
C LEU A 57 -12.70 -6.57 4.00
N THR A 58 -13.84 -7.26 4.03
CA THR A 58 -14.85 -7.20 2.97
C THR A 58 -16.25 -7.16 3.58
N TRP A 59 -17.17 -6.45 2.91
CA TRP A 59 -18.59 -6.45 3.32
C TRP A 59 -19.45 -7.42 2.51
N TYR A 60 -18.88 -7.98 1.41
CA TYR A 60 -19.53 -9.04 0.65
C TYR A 60 -18.51 -9.93 -0.09
N PRO A 61 -18.37 -11.23 0.23
CA PRO A 61 -18.92 -11.83 1.46
C PRO A 61 -18.38 -11.13 2.70
N TYR A 62 -19.13 -11.15 3.80
CA TYR A 62 -18.71 -10.47 5.03
C TYR A 62 -17.50 -11.15 5.66
N ASP A 63 -16.46 -10.36 5.93
CA ASP A 63 -15.25 -10.77 6.63
C ASP A 63 -14.75 -9.58 7.47
N ASP A 64 -14.72 -9.75 8.79
CA ASP A 64 -14.27 -8.75 9.75
C ASP A 64 -12.84 -9.00 10.26
N THR A 65 -12.08 -9.85 9.58
CA THR A 65 -10.66 -10.02 9.89
C THR A 65 -9.97 -8.66 9.87
N ARG A 66 -9.41 -8.30 11.03
CA ARG A 66 -8.86 -6.96 11.28
C ARG A 66 -7.43 -6.87 10.80
N TYR A 67 -7.27 -6.45 9.55
CA TYR A 67 -5.98 -6.08 8.99
C TYR A 67 -5.56 -4.71 9.53
N SER A 68 -4.29 -4.56 9.87
CA SER A 68 -3.79 -3.35 10.51
C SER A 68 -3.76 -2.12 9.61
N ASP A 69 -3.75 -2.30 8.29
CA ASP A 69 -3.62 -1.22 7.31
C ASP A 69 -4.93 -0.54 6.90
N GLN A 70 -6.10 -1.12 7.23
CA GLN A 70 -7.40 -0.55 6.84
C GLN A 70 -7.57 0.92 7.26
N PRO A 71 -7.21 1.34 8.49
CA PRO A 71 -7.35 2.73 8.89
C PRO A 71 -6.52 3.71 8.05
N PHE A 72 -5.32 3.31 7.61
CA PHE A 72 -4.51 4.15 6.73
C PHE A 72 -5.23 4.50 5.42
N TRP A 73 -5.83 3.49 4.78
CA TRP A 73 -6.51 3.69 3.50
C TRP A 73 -7.70 4.63 3.59
N ILE A 74 -8.39 4.65 4.73
CA ILE A 74 -9.48 5.60 5.02
C ILE A 74 -8.94 7.04 5.04
N VAL A 75 -7.92 7.30 5.85
CA VAL A 75 -7.33 8.64 5.94
C VAL A 75 -6.81 9.12 4.59
N TRP A 76 -6.05 8.26 3.90
CA TRP A 76 -5.47 8.58 2.61
C TRP A 76 -6.54 8.90 1.55
N ALA A 77 -7.55 8.04 1.40
CA ALA A 77 -8.57 8.22 0.38
C ALA A 77 -9.42 9.50 0.59
N VAL A 78 -9.76 9.82 1.84
CA VAL A 78 -10.48 11.08 2.15
C VAL A 78 -9.60 12.29 1.85
N CYS A 79 -8.31 12.26 2.20
CA CYS A 79 -7.39 13.34 1.87
C CYS A 79 -7.25 13.51 0.35
N GLU A 80 -7.12 12.43 -0.42
CA GLU A 80 -7.02 12.50 -1.89
C GLU A 80 -8.31 13.02 -2.52
N LEU A 81 -9.48 12.61 -2.02
CA LEU A 81 -10.78 13.12 -2.48
C LEU A 81 -10.87 14.64 -2.33
N ILE A 82 -10.51 15.16 -1.15
CA ILE A 82 -10.56 16.60 -0.89
C ILE A 82 -9.51 17.36 -1.70
N LYS A 83 -8.31 16.82 -1.86
CA LYS A 83 -7.25 17.42 -2.68
C LYS A 83 -7.69 17.56 -4.14
N GLU A 84 -8.37 16.55 -4.68
CA GLU A 84 -8.80 16.56 -6.09
C GLU A 84 -10.05 17.42 -6.32
N THR A 85 -11.01 17.38 -5.39
CA THR A 85 -12.29 18.09 -5.56
C THR A 85 -12.29 19.52 -5.03
N GLY A 86 -11.45 19.82 -4.04
CA GLY A 86 -11.49 21.06 -3.28
C GLY A 86 -12.72 21.21 -2.39
N ASP A 87 -13.54 20.18 -2.24
CA ASP A 87 -14.78 20.21 -1.46
C ASP A 87 -14.55 19.79 -0.01
N PHE A 88 -14.35 20.77 0.86
CA PHE A 88 -14.19 20.55 2.29
C PHE A 88 -15.52 20.21 3.00
N SER A 89 -16.67 20.46 2.38
CA SER A 89 -17.98 20.16 2.99
C SER A 89 -18.20 18.66 3.21
N ILE A 90 -17.48 17.82 2.47
CA ILE A 90 -17.44 16.36 2.65
C ILE A 90 -17.09 15.97 4.09
N LEU A 91 -16.22 16.72 4.76
CA LEU A 91 -15.82 16.45 6.15
C LEU A 91 -16.97 16.54 7.15
N GLU A 92 -18.00 17.32 6.85
CA GLU A 92 -19.18 17.49 7.71
C GLU A 92 -20.28 16.45 7.41
N GLN A 93 -20.18 15.73 6.29
CA GLN A 93 -21.15 14.71 5.91
C GLN A 93 -21.19 13.61 7.00
N LYS A 94 -22.42 13.26 7.43
CA LYS A 94 -22.62 12.17 8.37
C LYS A 94 -22.67 10.82 7.67
N VAL A 95 -21.98 9.84 8.23
CA VAL A 95 -21.89 8.48 7.75
C VAL A 95 -22.09 7.52 8.93
N SER A 96 -22.82 6.43 8.70
CA SER A 96 -23.03 5.41 9.74
C SER A 96 -21.74 4.61 10.01
N TRP A 97 -21.52 4.24 11.27
CA TRP A 97 -20.54 3.24 11.63
C TRP A 97 -21.07 1.82 11.32
N GLN A 98 -20.15 0.90 11.08
CA GLN A 98 -20.49 -0.53 10.90
C GLN A 98 -21.18 -1.14 12.12
N ASP A 99 -20.84 -0.69 13.34
CA ASP A 99 -21.37 -1.15 14.61
C ASP A 99 -22.52 -0.27 15.17
N GLY A 100 -23.05 0.64 14.36
CA GLY A 100 -24.21 1.46 14.67
C GLY A 100 -23.87 2.88 15.12
N GLY A 101 -24.88 3.75 15.00
CA GLY A 101 -24.68 5.20 15.14
C GLY A 101 -24.14 5.85 13.89
N GLU A 102 -23.88 7.13 13.94
CA GLU A 102 -23.31 7.92 12.83
C GLU A 102 -22.32 8.97 13.35
N ALA A 103 -21.37 9.37 12.52
CA ALA A 103 -20.41 10.42 12.79
C ALA A 103 -20.08 11.17 11.50
N THR A 104 -19.42 12.31 11.61
CA THR A 104 -18.93 13.02 10.42
C THR A 104 -17.76 12.28 9.77
N VAL A 105 -17.54 12.50 8.48
CA VAL A 105 -16.36 11.99 7.77
C VAL A 105 -15.06 12.38 8.50
N LEU A 106 -14.99 13.59 9.05
CA LEU A 106 -13.84 14.02 9.86
C LEU A 106 -13.65 13.13 11.09
N GLU A 107 -14.73 12.74 11.78
CA GLU A 107 -14.67 11.84 12.94
C GLU A 107 -14.26 10.42 12.54
N HIS A 108 -14.70 9.91 11.37
CA HIS A 108 -14.21 8.66 10.78
C HIS A 108 -12.70 8.69 10.56
N VAL A 109 -12.18 9.78 9.98
CA VAL A 109 -10.75 9.98 9.76
C VAL A 109 -9.98 10.07 11.08
N LYS A 110 -10.48 10.84 12.06
CA LYS A 110 -9.89 10.96 13.40
C LYS A 110 -9.88 9.60 14.14
N ALA A 111 -10.92 8.79 13.99
CA ALA A 111 -10.98 7.43 14.56
C ALA A 111 -9.91 6.50 13.94
N ALA A 112 -9.72 6.57 12.63
CA ALA A 112 -8.68 5.81 11.94
C ALA A 112 -7.26 6.19 12.42
N VAL A 113 -6.98 7.48 12.57
CA VAL A 113 -5.69 7.96 13.12
C VAL A 113 -5.50 7.47 14.56
N ARG A 114 -6.52 7.62 15.41
CA ARG A 114 -6.48 7.14 16.81
C ARG A 114 -6.16 5.64 16.85
N ARG A 115 -6.79 4.83 16.00
CA ARG A 115 -6.53 3.40 15.93
C ARG A 115 -5.07 3.08 15.61
N LEU A 116 -4.47 3.76 14.63
CA LEU A 116 -3.07 3.55 14.27
C LEU A 116 -2.10 3.96 15.40
N ILE A 117 -2.44 4.99 16.17
CA ILE A 117 -1.67 5.41 17.35
C ILE A 117 -1.75 4.37 18.46
N GLU A 118 -2.96 3.88 18.78
CA GLU A 118 -3.19 2.86 19.81
C GLU A 118 -2.57 1.51 19.46
N ASP A 119 -2.39 1.22 18.19
CA ASP A 119 -1.76 0.00 17.69
C ASP A 119 -0.22 0.07 17.63
N LYS A 120 0.41 1.15 18.09
CA LYS A 120 1.88 1.20 18.19
C LYS A 120 2.43 0.17 19.18
N GLY A 121 3.56 -0.42 18.83
CA GLY A 121 4.30 -1.37 19.66
C GLY A 121 5.41 -0.70 20.47
N GLU A 122 6.31 -1.53 21.00
CA GLU A 122 7.37 -1.10 21.89
C GLU A 122 8.47 -0.23 21.23
N ASN A 123 8.64 -0.37 19.89
CA ASN A 123 9.55 0.46 19.11
C ASN A 123 8.87 1.75 18.58
N GLY A 124 7.60 1.95 18.89
CA GLY A 124 6.81 3.10 18.45
C GLY A 124 6.25 2.98 17.03
N LEU A 125 6.42 1.84 16.35
CA LEU A 125 5.87 1.56 15.04
C LEU A 125 4.51 0.84 15.18
N VAL A 126 3.71 0.84 14.11
CA VAL A 126 2.40 0.18 14.10
C VAL A 126 2.56 -1.34 14.10
N LYS A 127 1.80 -2.06 14.94
CA LYS A 127 1.82 -3.53 14.98
C LYS A 127 1.21 -4.15 13.73
N ILE A 128 1.79 -5.28 13.30
CA ILE A 128 1.32 -5.99 12.11
C ILE A 128 -0.04 -6.66 12.32
N ARG A 129 -0.35 -7.07 13.54
CA ARG A 129 -1.58 -7.79 13.92
C ARG A 129 -1.73 -9.07 13.11
N PHE A 130 -2.92 -9.29 12.49
CA PHE A 130 -3.13 -10.45 11.62
C PHE A 130 -2.25 -10.37 10.37
N ALA A 131 -2.27 -9.22 9.69
CA ALA A 131 -1.44 -8.83 8.57
C ALA A 131 -1.65 -7.34 8.28
N ASP A 132 -0.77 -6.74 7.50
CA ASP A 132 -0.98 -5.44 6.85
C ASP A 132 -1.42 -5.64 5.38
N TRP A 133 -1.04 -4.77 4.47
CA TRP A 133 -1.30 -4.90 3.03
C TRP A 133 -0.77 -6.21 2.42
N ASN A 134 0.31 -6.76 2.98
CA ASN A 134 0.77 -8.10 2.62
C ASN A 134 -0.05 -9.14 3.38
N ASP A 135 -1.08 -9.65 2.75
CA ASP A 135 -2.02 -10.62 3.34
C ASP A 135 -1.34 -11.86 3.92
N ALA A 136 -0.20 -12.22 3.39
CA ALA A 136 0.51 -13.43 3.75
C ALA A 136 1.67 -13.22 4.74
N LEU A 137 2.02 -11.98 5.08
CA LEU A 137 3.02 -11.67 6.12
C LEU A 137 2.33 -11.61 7.49
N ASN A 138 2.24 -12.75 8.16
CA ASN A 138 1.47 -12.87 9.39
C ASN A 138 2.30 -12.83 10.67
N VAL A 139 3.61 -13.07 10.63
CA VAL A 139 4.53 -13.12 11.79
C VAL A 139 3.92 -13.89 12.98
N THR A 140 3.55 -15.14 12.73
CA THR A 140 2.69 -15.93 13.64
C THR A 140 3.35 -16.26 14.98
N ASP A 141 4.65 -16.14 15.10
CA ASP A 141 5.42 -16.46 16.30
C ASP A 141 5.77 -15.23 17.15
N ASP A 142 5.38 -14.01 16.70
CA ASP A 142 5.50 -12.77 17.48
C ASP A 142 4.30 -11.84 17.22
N PRO A 143 3.25 -11.91 18.05
CA PRO A 143 2.05 -11.08 17.89
C PRO A 143 2.29 -9.58 18.12
N GLU A 144 3.44 -9.21 18.68
CA GLU A 144 3.84 -7.82 18.92
C GLU A 144 4.73 -7.25 17.79
N ALA A 145 4.99 -8.03 16.75
CA ALA A 145 5.76 -7.58 15.60
C ALA A 145 5.17 -6.31 14.98
N GLU A 146 6.04 -5.38 14.61
CA GLU A 146 5.69 -4.05 14.08
C GLU A 146 5.99 -3.96 12.59
N THR A 147 5.07 -3.40 11.81
CA THR A 147 5.21 -3.22 10.37
C THR A 147 5.87 -1.90 10.02
N VAL A 148 7.00 -1.95 9.35
CA VAL A 148 7.71 -0.77 8.87
C VAL A 148 6.98 -0.13 7.68
N MET A 149 6.43 -0.95 6.78
CA MET A 149 5.66 -0.47 5.64
C MET A 149 4.45 0.37 6.07
N LEU A 150 3.59 -0.17 6.95
CA LEU A 150 2.40 0.58 7.40
C LEU A 150 2.80 1.79 8.24
N SER A 151 3.91 1.74 8.97
CA SER A 151 4.42 2.90 9.69
C SER A 151 4.86 4.02 8.74
N HIS A 152 5.46 3.69 7.60
CA HIS A 152 5.70 4.66 6.53
C HIS A 152 4.39 5.23 5.96
N GLN A 153 3.41 4.38 5.70
CA GLN A 153 2.09 4.78 5.23
C GLN A 153 1.41 5.71 6.25
N PHE A 154 1.53 5.41 7.53
CA PHE A 154 0.98 6.26 8.57
C PHE A 154 1.67 7.64 8.62
N CYS A 155 2.99 7.72 8.41
CA CYS A 155 3.68 9.00 8.23
C CYS A 155 3.07 9.80 7.07
N LEU A 156 2.77 9.17 5.93
CA LEU A 156 2.07 9.84 4.82
C LEU A 156 0.70 10.37 5.24
N ALA A 157 -0.12 9.53 5.90
CA ALA A 157 -1.44 9.92 6.36
C ALA A 157 -1.40 11.12 7.34
N LEU A 158 -0.49 11.09 8.31
CA LEU A 158 -0.29 12.18 9.26
C LEU A 158 0.07 13.49 8.57
N ARG A 159 0.98 13.44 7.60
CA ARG A 159 1.41 14.62 6.83
C ARG A 159 0.27 15.19 5.98
N GLU A 160 -0.44 14.35 5.23
CA GLU A 160 -1.53 14.82 4.35
C GLU A 160 -2.71 15.34 5.17
N LEU A 161 -3.08 14.64 6.25
CA LEU A 161 -4.16 15.08 7.12
C LEU A 161 -3.78 16.37 7.86
N ARG A 162 -2.54 16.53 8.30
CA ARG A 162 -2.05 17.79 8.90
C ARG A 162 -2.29 18.96 7.96
N ARG A 163 -1.89 18.85 6.69
CA ARG A 163 -2.10 19.90 5.67
C ARG A 163 -3.58 20.23 5.48
N LEU A 164 -4.44 19.21 5.56
CA LEU A 164 -5.88 19.41 5.49
C LEU A 164 -6.40 20.15 6.71
N MET A 165 -5.96 19.80 7.91
CA MET A 165 -6.36 20.45 9.16
C MET A 165 -5.92 21.93 9.22
N GLU A 166 -4.69 22.23 8.77
CA GLU A 166 -4.20 23.62 8.61
C GLU A 166 -5.12 24.44 7.68
N ARG A 167 -5.64 23.83 6.61
CA ARG A 167 -6.54 24.50 5.64
C ARG A 167 -7.92 24.82 6.20
N ILE A 168 -8.42 24.02 7.13
CA ILE A 168 -9.75 24.25 7.74
C ILE A 168 -9.67 24.95 9.10
N GLY A 169 -8.47 25.35 9.54
CA GLY A 169 -8.26 26.08 10.80
C GLY A 169 -8.27 25.23 12.07
N GLU A 170 -8.12 23.92 11.95
CA GLU A 170 -7.97 22.96 13.07
C GLU A 170 -6.51 22.90 13.54
N GLU A 171 -5.96 24.04 13.98
CA GLU A 171 -4.53 24.24 14.24
C GLU A 171 -3.98 23.31 15.33
N ASP A 172 -4.70 23.15 16.45
CA ASP A 172 -4.28 22.26 17.56
C ASP A 172 -4.14 20.82 17.09
N TYR A 173 -5.09 20.33 16.27
CA TYR A 173 -5.02 18.98 15.75
C TYR A 173 -3.94 18.85 14.68
N ALA A 174 -3.72 19.85 13.87
CA ALA A 174 -2.62 19.91 12.89
C ALA A 174 -1.25 19.86 13.58
N GLU A 175 -1.07 20.58 14.70
CA GLU A 175 0.15 20.50 15.50
C GLU A 175 0.36 19.11 16.09
N PHE A 176 -0.68 18.50 16.67
CA PHE A 176 -0.64 17.14 17.17
C PHE A 176 -0.20 16.14 16.09
N LEU A 177 -0.80 16.21 14.88
CA LEU A 177 -0.44 15.35 13.74
C LEU A 177 1.03 15.55 13.31
N GLY A 178 1.52 16.79 13.37
CA GLY A 178 2.91 17.10 13.09
C GLY A 178 3.88 16.49 14.09
N GLN A 179 3.57 16.55 15.37
CA GLN A 179 4.36 15.95 16.44
C GLN A 179 4.40 14.40 16.31
N GLU A 180 3.26 13.79 16.02
CA GLU A 180 3.15 12.35 15.78
C GLU A 180 3.95 11.91 14.54
N TYR A 181 3.92 12.70 13.45
CA TYR A 181 4.73 12.43 12.26
C TYR A 181 6.24 12.43 12.58
N GLU A 182 6.75 13.46 13.24
CA GLU A 182 8.17 13.56 13.56
C GLU A 182 8.62 12.45 14.54
N THR A 183 7.77 12.12 15.51
CA THR A 183 8.04 11.03 16.47
C THR A 183 8.12 9.68 15.76
N LEU A 184 7.15 9.37 14.91
CA LEU A 184 7.11 8.11 14.16
C LEU A 184 8.25 8.02 13.15
N LYS A 185 8.53 9.10 12.41
CA LYS A 185 9.65 9.19 11.47
C LYS A 185 11.00 8.95 12.16
N ALA A 186 11.19 9.54 13.34
CA ALA A 186 12.40 9.34 14.13
C ALA A 186 12.55 7.88 14.57
N ALA A 187 11.48 7.27 15.09
CA ALA A 187 11.47 5.88 15.52
C ALA A 187 11.76 4.92 14.35
N ILE A 188 11.16 5.12 13.20
CA ILE A 188 11.43 4.31 12.00
C ILE A 188 12.91 4.43 11.59
N ASN A 189 13.42 5.65 11.52
CA ASN A 189 14.79 5.91 11.10
C ASN A 189 15.84 5.38 12.09
N GLU A 190 15.51 5.25 13.37
CA GLU A 190 16.37 4.69 14.40
C GLU A 190 16.31 3.15 14.42
N LYS A 191 15.11 2.57 14.35
CA LYS A 191 14.88 1.15 14.64
C LYS A 191 14.84 0.26 13.40
N ALA A 192 14.38 0.80 12.24
CA ALA A 192 14.15 -0.01 11.05
C ALA A 192 15.19 0.17 9.95
N TRP A 193 16.09 1.16 10.05
CA TRP A 193 17.17 1.38 9.09
C TRP A 193 18.35 0.44 9.38
N ASP A 194 18.71 -0.44 8.43
CA ASP A 194 19.80 -1.41 8.60
C ASP A 194 21.17 -0.94 8.07
N GLY A 195 21.24 0.31 7.59
CA GLY A 195 22.42 0.91 7.00
C GLY A 195 22.40 0.97 5.47
N GLU A 196 21.55 0.19 4.82
CA GLU A 196 21.41 0.12 3.37
C GLU A 196 19.96 0.33 2.89
N TRP A 197 18.97 -0.25 3.62
CA TRP A 197 17.54 -0.10 3.37
C TRP A 197 16.71 -0.25 4.65
N TYR A 198 15.42 -0.07 4.57
CA TYR A 198 14.51 -0.29 5.69
C TYR A 198 14.10 -1.75 5.78
N ALA A 199 14.12 -2.34 6.97
CA ALA A 199 13.52 -3.62 7.26
C ALA A 199 12.03 -3.63 6.88
N ARG A 200 11.47 -4.80 6.68
CA ARG A 200 10.03 -4.95 6.39
C ARG A 200 9.18 -4.97 7.66
N ALA A 201 9.67 -5.64 8.69
CA ALA A 201 9.05 -5.69 9.99
C ALA A 201 10.10 -5.81 11.09
N LEU A 202 9.78 -5.25 12.27
CA LEU A 202 10.56 -5.42 13.49
C LEU A 202 9.90 -6.51 14.34
N SER A 203 10.70 -7.45 14.82
CA SER A 203 10.23 -8.52 15.68
C SER A 203 11.29 -8.82 16.77
N ARG A 204 10.81 -9.22 17.94
CA ARG A 204 11.67 -9.66 19.06
C ARG A 204 12.51 -10.89 18.73
N LYS A 205 12.14 -11.64 17.69
CA LYS A 205 12.85 -12.84 17.22
C LYS A 205 13.80 -12.58 16.06
N GLY A 206 13.94 -11.32 15.66
CA GLY A 206 14.78 -10.88 14.56
C GLY A 206 13.97 -10.13 13.50
N ASN A 207 14.59 -9.12 12.90
CA ASN A 207 13.94 -8.31 11.89
C ASN A 207 13.71 -9.09 10.59
N ILE A 208 12.59 -8.83 9.93
CA ILE A 208 12.26 -9.40 8.62
C ILE A 208 12.63 -8.39 7.53
N GLY A 209 13.28 -8.85 6.47
CA GLY A 209 13.64 -8.01 5.33
C GLY A 209 14.76 -7.00 5.61
N ALA A 210 15.61 -7.27 6.59
CA ALA A 210 16.87 -6.59 6.83
C ALA A 210 18.03 -7.36 6.18
N LYS A 211 19.16 -6.71 5.94
CA LYS A 211 20.32 -7.34 5.30
C LYS A 211 20.82 -8.62 6.00
N ASP A 212 20.64 -8.70 7.31
CA ASP A 212 21.05 -9.86 8.12
C ASP A 212 19.92 -10.88 8.31
N SER A 213 18.71 -10.65 7.80
CA SER A 213 17.61 -11.60 7.89
C SER A 213 17.97 -12.94 7.25
N PRO A 214 17.59 -14.08 7.82
CA PRO A 214 17.98 -15.41 7.29
C PRO A 214 17.38 -15.73 5.93
N GLY A 215 16.20 -15.18 5.62
CA GLY A 215 15.48 -15.40 4.37
C GLY A 215 15.60 -14.23 3.40
N SER A 216 14.46 -13.62 3.07
CA SER A 216 14.40 -12.45 2.20
C SER A 216 15.08 -11.24 2.85
N LYS A 217 15.92 -10.55 2.08
CA LYS A 217 16.75 -9.44 2.58
C LYS A 217 16.11 -8.09 2.41
N ILE A 218 15.35 -7.89 1.33
CA ILE A 218 14.76 -6.62 0.97
C ILE A 218 13.33 -6.81 0.49
N TYR A 219 12.47 -5.87 0.85
CA TYR A 219 11.07 -5.79 0.39
C TYR A 219 10.83 -4.47 -0.32
N LEU A 220 10.28 -4.55 -1.53
CA LEU A 220 10.01 -3.40 -2.40
C LEU A 220 9.13 -2.35 -1.71
N ASN A 221 8.03 -2.79 -1.12
CA ASN A 221 7.02 -1.88 -0.58
C ASN A 221 7.48 -1.15 0.70
N ALA A 222 8.35 -1.71 1.53
CA ALA A 222 8.93 -0.97 2.65
C ALA A 222 9.77 0.21 2.14
N GLN A 223 10.51 0.04 1.05
CA GLN A 223 11.36 1.08 0.46
C GLN A 223 10.55 2.15 -0.25
N THR A 224 9.58 1.73 -1.08
CA THR A 224 8.77 2.66 -1.86
C THR A 224 7.95 3.60 -0.97
N TRP A 225 7.35 3.07 0.09
CA TRP A 225 6.57 3.86 1.04
C TRP A 225 7.44 4.77 1.92
N ALA A 226 8.71 4.40 2.21
CA ALA A 226 9.65 5.30 2.89
C ALA A 226 9.88 6.61 2.11
N VAL A 227 9.95 6.50 0.79
CA VAL A 227 10.11 7.65 -0.11
C VAL A 227 8.80 8.43 -0.27
N LEU A 228 7.68 7.74 -0.49
CA LEU A 228 6.37 8.38 -0.64
C LEU A 228 5.96 9.18 0.59
N ALA A 229 6.35 8.72 1.78
CA ALA A 229 6.05 9.35 3.07
C ALA A 229 7.07 10.41 3.52
N ASP A 230 8.11 10.71 2.75
CA ASP A 230 9.23 11.58 3.12
C ASP A 230 9.96 11.15 4.41
N VAL A 231 10.02 9.84 4.65
CA VAL A 231 10.81 9.25 5.75
C VAL A 231 12.27 9.07 5.33
N ALA A 232 12.49 8.59 4.11
CA ALA A 232 13.82 8.48 3.52
C ALA A 232 14.25 9.83 2.93
N GLU A 233 15.31 10.43 3.50
CA GLU A 233 15.86 11.71 3.07
C GLU A 233 17.38 11.65 2.93
N GLY A 234 17.97 12.59 2.17
CA GLY A 234 19.40 12.74 2.02
C GLY A 234 20.09 11.44 1.55
N THR A 235 21.08 10.98 2.29
CA THR A 235 21.85 9.76 1.95
C THR A 235 20.99 8.50 2.01
N ARG A 236 20.00 8.43 2.93
CA ARG A 236 19.05 7.30 2.99
C ARG A 236 18.20 7.21 1.74
N LEU A 237 17.70 8.34 1.22
CA LEU A 237 16.95 8.35 -0.03
C LEU A 237 17.80 7.76 -1.18
N SER A 238 19.03 8.19 -1.33
CA SER A 238 19.94 7.68 -2.36
C SER A 238 20.17 6.18 -2.21
N ALA A 239 20.40 5.70 -0.99
CA ALA A 239 20.58 4.28 -0.71
C ALA A 239 19.32 3.44 -1.02
N VAL A 240 18.14 3.91 -0.58
CA VAL A 240 16.84 3.27 -0.87
C VAL A 240 16.59 3.16 -2.37
N LEU A 241 16.83 4.24 -3.14
CA LEU A 241 16.66 4.22 -4.59
C LEU A 241 17.59 3.23 -5.26
N ALA A 242 18.88 3.16 -4.83
CA ALA A 242 19.85 2.19 -5.35
C ALA A 242 19.46 0.75 -5.00
N ALA A 243 19.00 0.51 -3.77
CA ALA A 243 18.53 -0.79 -3.32
C ALA A 243 17.31 -1.27 -4.11
N VAL A 244 16.31 -0.40 -4.33
CA VAL A 244 15.15 -0.72 -5.18
C VAL A 244 15.59 -1.00 -6.61
N ASP A 245 16.49 -0.19 -7.18
CA ASP A 245 16.99 -0.40 -8.54
C ASP A 245 17.68 -1.75 -8.71
N SER A 246 18.36 -2.26 -7.68
CA SER A 246 19.00 -3.58 -7.70
C SER A 246 18.01 -4.77 -7.77
N MET A 247 16.73 -4.53 -7.44
CA MET A 247 15.67 -5.56 -7.51
C MET A 247 15.10 -5.74 -8.93
N GLU A 248 15.52 -4.94 -9.90
CA GLU A 248 14.92 -4.89 -11.24
C GLU A 248 15.01 -6.21 -11.99
N GLN A 249 13.87 -6.67 -12.54
CA GLN A 249 13.74 -7.85 -13.40
C GLN A 249 13.24 -7.44 -14.81
N ASP A 250 13.20 -8.40 -15.74
CA ASP A 250 12.75 -8.17 -17.12
C ASP A 250 11.33 -7.60 -17.22
N PHE A 251 10.44 -7.97 -16.29
CA PHE A 251 9.02 -7.61 -16.33
C PHE A 251 8.50 -6.96 -15.04
N GLY A 252 9.37 -6.30 -14.29
CA GLY A 252 9.01 -5.51 -13.11
C GLY A 252 9.94 -5.75 -11.92
N PHE A 253 9.41 -5.57 -10.73
CA PHE A 253 10.17 -5.63 -9.47
C PHE A 253 9.55 -6.70 -8.58
N PRO A 254 10.31 -7.72 -8.11
CA PRO A 254 9.84 -8.67 -7.13
C PRO A 254 9.43 -7.97 -5.84
N LEU A 255 8.40 -8.51 -5.17
CA LEU A 255 7.94 -7.96 -3.90
C LEU A 255 9.01 -8.03 -2.82
N ASN A 256 9.78 -9.11 -2.82
CA ASN A 256 10.91 -9.33 -1.91
C ASN A 256 12.01 -10.18 -2.57
N MET A 257 13.25 -10.06 -2.11
CA MET A 257 14.40 -10.77 -2.62
C MET A 257 15.39 -11.16 -1.50
N PRO A 258 16.01 -12.37 -1.62
CA PRO A 258 15.57 -13.50 -2.42
C PRO A 258 14.20 -14.04 -1.93
N PRO A 259 13.45 -14.84 -2.71
CA PRO A 259 12.26 -15.49 -2.20
C PRO A 259 12.62 -16.51 -1.10
N TYR A 260 11.69 -16.75 -0.18
CA TYR A 260 11.84 -17.76 0.85
C TYR A 260 11.84 -19.15 0.23
N PRO A 261 12.84 -20.00 0.51
CA PRO A 261 12.92 -21.33 -0.10
C PRO A 261 12.00 -22.36 0.55
N ALA A 262 11.54 -22.12 1.78
CA ALA A 262 10.69 -23.01 2.57
C ALA A 262 9.86 -22.20 3.58
N TYR A 263 8.83 -22.85 4.12
CA TYR A 263 8.00 -22.25 5.16
C TYR A 263 8.83 -21.90 6.41
N ASP A 264 8.66 -20.66 6.85
CA ASP A 264 9.22 -20.11 8.07
C ASP A 264 8.07 -19.51 8.92
N PRO A 265 7.78 -20.05 10.11
CA PRO A 265 6.70 -19.54 10.96
C PRO A 265 6.92 -18.09 11.39
N HIS A 266 8.17 -17.61 11.42
CA HIS A 266 8.50 -16.21 11.70
C HIS A 266 7.99 -15.25 10.62
N VAL A 267 7.80 -15.71 9.40
CA VAL A 267 7.27 -14.94 8.27
C VAL A 267 5.79 -15.23 8.04
N GLY A 268 5.38 -16.47 8.30
CA GLY A 268 4.02 -16.94 8.11
C GLY A 268 3.73 -17.42 6.68
N ARG A 269 2.48 -17.26 6.22
CA ARG A 269 1.98 -17.84 4.96
C ARG A 269 2.81 -17.47 3.73
N MET A 270 3.40 -16.26 3.70
CA MET A 270 4.22 -15.79 2.58
C MET A 270 5.35 -16.77 2.27
N SER A 271 6.07 -17.22 3.28
CA SER A 271 7.19 -18.15 3.12
C SER A 271 6.77 -19.57 2.71
N GLY A 272 5.49 -19.92 2.89
CA GLY A 272 4.91 -21.19 2.44
C GLY A 272 4.46 -21.20 0.98
N MET A 273 4.44 -20.05 0.32
CA MET A 273 4.15 -19.98 -1.11
C MET A 273 5.34 -20.46 -1.93
N LEU A 274 5.09 -20.95 -3.14
CA LEU A 274 6.16 -21.35 -4.05
C LEU A 274 7.14 -20.19 -4.28
N PRO A 275 8.45 -20.39 -4.09
CA PRO A 275 9.45 -19.34 -4.32
C PRO A 275 9.32 -18.71 -5.70
N GLY A 276 9.27 -17.39 -5.76
CA GLY A 276 9.07 -16.61 -6.97
C GLY A 276 7.60 -16.44 -7.39
N LEU A 277 6.64 -16.79 -6.53
CA LEU A 277 5.22 -16.69 -6.82
C LEU A 277 4.48 -15.80 -5.80
N PHE A 278 3.52 -15.01 -6.27
CA PHE A 278 2.73 -14.09 -5.42
C PHE A 278 3.62 -13.25 -4.50
N GLU A 279 3.29 -13.20 -3.21
CA GLU A 279 4.02 -12.44 -2.21
C GLU A 279 5.39 -13.05 -1.85
N ASN A 280 5.69 -14.26 -2.28
CA ASN A 280 7.02 -14.86 -2.05
C ASN A 280 7.96 -14.63 -3.25
N GLY A 281 8.33 -13.38 -3.50
CA GLY A 281 9.32 -13.02 -4.53
C GLY A 281 8.77 -12.96 -5.96
N GLY A 282 7.45 -13.02 -6.16
CA GLY A 282 6.83 -12.70 -7.44
C GLY A 282 6.94 -11.21 -7.76
N VAL A 283 6.93 -10.85 -9.05
CA VAL A 283 6.73 -9.46 -9.47
C VAL A 283 5.27 -9.10 -9.18
N TYR A 284 5.04 -8.49 -8.04
CA TYR A 284 3.71 -8.06 -7.62
C TYR A 284 3.40 -6.71 -8.29
N CYS A 285 2.64 -6.74 -9.38
CA CYS A 285 2.44 -5.56 -10.24
C CYS A 285 1.76 -4.40 -9.51
N HIS A 286 0.91 -4.68 -8.54
CA HIS A 286 0.30 -3.68 -7.67
C HIS A 286 1.39 -2.92 -6.86
N ALA A 287 2.34 -3.63 -6.21
CA ALA A 287 3.46 -3.01 -5.51
C ALA A 287 4.44 -2.31 -6.48
N THR A 288 4.56 -2.80 -7.70
CA THR A 288 5.31 -2.10 -8.76
C THR A 288 4.66 -0.74 -9.09
N GLY A 289 3.34 -0.59 -8.91
CA GLY A 289 2.66 0.71 -9.00
C GLY A 289 3.14 1.70 -7.94
N PHE A 290 3.37 1.27 -6.70
CA PHE A 290 3.99 2.12 -5.66
C PHE A 290 5.38 2.61 -6.07
N LYS A 291 6.16 1.73 -6.70
CA LYS A 291 7.49 2.09 -7.22
C LYS A 291 7.43 3.12 -8.36
N ILE A 292 6.43 3.03 -9.22
CA ILE A 292 6.21 4.02 -10.28
C ILE A 292 5.98 5.40 -9.67
N LEU A 293 5.09 5.53 -8.70
CA LEU A 293 4.85 6.80 -8.00
C LEU A 293 6.07 7.30 -7.23
N MET A 294 6.83 6.39 -6.60
CA MET A 294 8.10 6.73 -5.95
C MET A 294 9.07 7.38 -6.94
N ASP A 295 9.24 6.81 -8.12
CA ASP A 295 10.11 7.37 -9.14
C ASP A 295 9.62 8.74 -9.64
N CYS A 296 8.32 8.89 -9.87
CA CYS A 296 7.71 10.17 -10.24
C CYS A 296 7.99 11.24 -9.19
N LYS A 297 7.75 10.95 -7.93
CA LYS A 297 8.04 11.85 -6.80
C LYS A 297 9.52 12.27 -6.75
N CYS A 298 10.43 11.39 -7.15
CA CYS A 298 11.87 11.67 -7.20
C CYS A 298 12.35 12.33 -8.50
N GLY A 299 11.45 12.75 -9.40
CA GLY A 299 11.80 13.32 -10.70
C GLY A 299 12.40 12.31 -11.69
N ARG A 300 12.21 11.01 -11.45
CA ARG A 300 12.73 9.90 -12.27
C ARG A 300 11.70 9.41 -13.30
N GLY A 301 10.97 10.34 -13.95
CA GLY A 301 9.84 10.04 -14.84
C GLY A 301 10.16 9.05 -15.96
N THR A 302 11.35 9.11 -16.57
CA THR A 302 11.78 8.13 -17.56
C THR A 302 11.78 6.71 -16.99
N LYS A 303 12.31 6.54 -15.77
CA LYS A 303 12.37 5.23 -15.10
C LYS A 303 10.98 4.75 -14.67
N ALA A 304 10.12 5.65 -14.22
CA ALA A 304 8.72 5.37 -13.94
C ALA A 304 8.01 4.82 -15.19
N LEU A 305 8.16 5.48 -16.35
CA LEU A 305 7.59 5.05 -17.61
C LEU A 305 8.16 3.69 -18.09
N GLU A 306 9.46 3.47 -17.96
CA GLU A 306 10.08 2.18 -18.27
C GLU A 306 9.54 1.06 -17.36
N THR A 307 9.37 1.34 -16.08
CA THR A 307 8.76 0.40 -15.12
C THR A 307 7.31 0.09 -15.49
N LEU A 308 6.51 1.10 -15.80
CA LEU A 308 5.13 0.92 -16.25
C LEU A 308 5.07 0.01 -17.50
N LYS A 309 5.92 0.28 -18.50
CA LYS A 309 6.00 -0.54 -19.73
C LYS A 309 6.36 -2.00 -19.45
N LYS A 310 7.09 -2.30 -18.39
CA LYS A 310 7.43 -3.69 -18.01
C LYS A 310 6.23 -4.48 -17.52
N ILE A 311 5.35 -3.85 -16.72
CA ILE A 311 4.15 -4.51 -16.16
C ILE A 311 2.91 -4.34 -17.03
N MET A 312 2.97 -3.56 -18.10
CA MET A 312 1.86 -3.43 -19.05
C MET A 312 1.47 -4.78 -19.63
N PRO A 313 0.17 -5.00 -19.91
CA PRO A 313 -0.28 -6.17 -20.66
C PRO A 313 0.49 -6.29 -21.98
N ASP A 314 0.86 -7.52 -22.32
CA ASP A 314 1.58 -7.86 -23.55
C ASP A 314 2.89 -7.06 -23.75
N SER A 315 3.64 -6.85 -22.67
CA SER A 315 4.93 -6.16 -22.78
C SER A 315 5.93 -6.97 -23.62
N GLY A 316 6.84 -6.27 -24.32
CA GLY A 316 7.85 -6.94 -25.15
C GLY A 316 8.77 -7.91 -24.39
N LYS A 317 8.95 -7.69 -23.09
CA LYS A 317 9.72 -8.58 -22.20
C LYS A 317 8.90 -9.73 -21.62
N ASN A 318 7.57 -9.58 -21.56
CA ASN A 318 6.65 -10.61 -21.08
C ASN A 318 5.35 -10.62 -21.89
N PRO A 319 5.40 -11.10 -23.15
CA PRO A 319 4.23 -11.11 -24.02
C PRO A 319 3.15 -12.07 -23.52
N SER A 320 1.90 -11.86 -23.94
CA SER A 320 0.73 -12.68 -23.58
C SER A 320 0.92 -14.17 -23.89
N SER A 321 1.68 -14.50 -24.93
CA SER A 321 2.04 -15.88 -25.24
C SER A 321 2.89 -16.55 -24.16
N ARG A 322 3.67 -15.79 -23.38
CA ARG A 322 4.39 -16.28 -22.21
C ARG A 322 3.56 -16.16 -20.95
N SER A 323 3.01 -14.96 -20.68
CA SER A 323 2.30 -14.71 -19.43
C SER A 323 1.01 -15.50 -19.29
N GLY A 324 0.33 -15.78 -20.39
CA GLY A 324 -1.00 -16.40 -20.40
C GLY A 324 -2.13 -15.45 -20.00
N ALA A 325 -1.82 -14.17 -19.74
CA ALA A 325 -2.82 -13.15 -19.50
C ALA A 325 -3.35 -12.58 -20.83
N GLU A 326 -4.55 -12.02 -20.80
CA GLU A 326 -5.11 -11.27 -21.93
C GLU A 326 -4.22 -10.08 -22.28
N PRO A 327 -4.00 -9.75 -23.59
CA PRO A 327 -3.04 -8.75 -24.01
C PRO A 327 -3.47 -7.29 -23.72
N TYR A 328 -4.58 -7.09 -23.01
CA TYR A 328 -5.16 -5.78 -22.68
C TYR A 328 -5.54 -5.63 -21.22
N VAL A 329 -5.24 -6.63 -20.36
CA VAL A 329 -5.62 -6.66 -18.95
C VAL A 329 -4.38 -6.74 -18.06
N PHE A 330 -4.27 -5.87 -17.07
CA PHE A 330 -3.26 -5.98 -16.04
C PHE A 330 -3.50 -7.22 -15.17
N THR A 331 -2.40 -7.88 -14.83
CA THR A 331 -2.39 -8.98 -13.88
C THR A 331 -1.91 -8.50 -12.51
N ASN A 332 -2.23 -9.25 -11.46
CA ASN A 332 -1.76 -8.96 -10.12
C ASN A 332 -0.28 -9.29 -9.93
N CYS A 333 0.16 -10.41 -10.52
CA CYS A 333 1.51 -10.91 -10.30
C CYS A 333 2.06 -11.66 -11.52
N TYR A 334 3.36 -11.52 -11.77
CA TYR A 334 4.14 -12.39 -12.65
C TYR A 334 5.12 -13.22 -11.84
N SER A 335 5.26 -14.49 -12.19
CA SER A 335 6.18 -15.40 -11.51
C SER A 335 7.64 -15.16 -11.90
N THR A 336 8.52 -15.11 -10.92
CA THR A 336 9.99 -15.14 -11.08
C THR A 336 10.56 -16.57 -10.95
N ASN A 337 9.72 -17.55 -10.60
CA ASN A 337 10.11 -18.96 -10.50
C ASN A 337 10.58 -19.50 -11.84
N SER A 338 11.70 -20.21 -11.89
CA SER A 338 12.29 -20.71 -13.14
C SER A 338 11.37 -21.65 -13.93
N GLY A 339 10.53 -22.46 -13.25
CA GLY A 339 9.55 -23.37 -13.88
C GLY A 339 8.31 -22.66 -14.41
N TYR A 340 8.03 -21.43 -13.94
CA TYR A 340 6.85 -20.64 -14.29
C TYR A 340 7.20 -19.20 -14.70
N TYR A 341 8.43 -18.96 -15.15
CA TYR A 341 8.97 -17.64 -15.40
C TYR A 341 8.07 -16.79 -16.33
N GLY A 342 7.64 -15.63 -15.82
CA GLY A 342 6.76 -14.71 -16.51
C GLY A 342 5.28 -15.10 -16.56
N LYS A 343 4.87 -16.27 -16.02
CA LYS A 343 3.45 -16.63 -15.95
C LYS A 343 2.70 -15.69 -15.03
N SER A 344 1.51 -15.28 -15.48
CA SER A 344 0.62 -14.37 -14.74
C SER A 344 -0.23 -15.11 -13.73
N TYR A 345 -0.62 -14.37 -12.69
CA TYR A 345 -1.60 -14.81 -11.70
C TYR A 345 -2.60 -13.70 -11.42
N GLN A 346 -3.88 -14.07 -11.30
CA GLN A 346 -5.00 -13.17 -11.00
C GLN A 346 -5.04 -11.97 -11.96
N SER A 347 -5.50 -12.17 -13.16
CA SER A 347 -5.89 -11.11 -14.08
C SER A 347 -7.24 -10.50 -13.64
N TRP A 348 -7.60 -9.32 -14.11
CA TRP A 348 -8.81 -8.56 -13.83
C TRP A 348 -8.92 -8.00 -12.39
N PRO A 349 -9.22 -8.78 -11.33
CA PRO A 349 -9.47 -8.23 -9.99
C PRO A 349 -8.14 -7.88 -9.28
N THR A 350 -7.53 -6.76 -9.67
CA THR A 350 -6.24 -6.30 -9.11
C THR A 350 -6.18 -4.78 -9.00
N GLY A 351 -5.55 -4.28 -7.96
CA GLY A 351 -5.22 -2.86 -7.80
C GLY A 351 -4.16 -2.35 -8.80
N THR A 352 -3.52 -3.22 -9.58
CA THR A 352 -2.48 -2.84 -10.55
C THR A 352 -2.98 -1.81 -11.54
N SER A 353 -4.21 -1.95 -12.06
CA SER A 353 -4.79 -0.99 -13.00
C SER A 353 -4.95 0.39 -12.37
N ALA A 354 -5.45 0.45 -11.14
CA ALA A 354 -5.63 1.67 -10.38
C ALA A 354 -4.30 2.41 -10.16
N TRP A 355 -3.31 1.71 -9.61
CA TRP A 355 -1.99 2.31 -9.35
C TRP A 355 -1.21 2.67 -10.61
N SER A 356 -1.41 1.92 -11.71
CA SER A 356 -0.86 2.29 -13.00
C SER A 356 -1.47 3.57 -13.56
N MET A 357 -2.76 3.79 -13.29
CA MET A 357 -3.44 5.04 -13.69
C MET A 357 -2.96 6.22 -12.86
N MET A 358 -2.87 6.08 -11.53
CA MET A 358 -2.31 7.13 -10.66
C MET A 358 -0.91 7.53 -11.10
N GLY A 359 -0.04 6.57 -11.42
CA GLY A 359 1.29 6.84 -11.95
C GLY A 359 1.32 7.60 -13.29
N LEU A 360 0.21 7.64 -14.03
CA LEU A 360 0.09 8.42 -15.28
C LEU A 360 -0.51 9.81 -15.08
N TYR A 361 -1.34 10.00 -14.04
CA TYR A 361 -2.02 11.29 -13.80
C TYR A 361 -1.25 12.17 -12.82
N GLU A 362 -0.64 11.56 -11.81
CA GLU A 362 0.08 12.26 -10.75
C GLU A 362 1.60 12.32 -10.97
N GLY A 363 2.12 11.46 -11.84
CA GLY A 363 3.54 11.37 -12.21
C GLY A 363 3.82 12.04 -13.51
#